data_0e647230e08383b187c2402aa681c49d
#
_entry.id   0e647230e08383b187c2402aa681c49d
#
_cell.length_a   1.000
_cell.length_b   1.000
_cell.length_c   1.000
_cell.angle_alpha   90.00
_cell.angle_beta   90.00
_cell.angle_gamma   90.00
#
_symmetry.space_group_name_H-M   'P 1'
#
loop_
_entity.id
_entity.type
_entity.pdbx_description
1 polymer ?
#
loop_
_entity_poly.entity_id
_entity_poly.type
_entity_poly.pdbx_seq_one_letter_code
_entity_poly.pdbx_strand_id
1 'polypeptide(L)'
;MKKWTIEDSKELYNISGWGTSYFGINEKGDVYVTPCKDNTQIDLRDIMDELALRDINAPVLLRFPDILDNRIEKTASCFQKAKEEYGYKGENFVIYPIKVNQMQPVVEEIISHGKKFNLGLEAGSKPELHAVIAVQAQSDSLIICNGYKDESYIELALLAQKMGKRIFIVVEKLNELDIIAKVAGKLNVKPNIGIRIKLASSGSGKWAESGGDASKFGLTSAELLTALNKIEEMGFHDCLRLIHFHIGSQITKIRRIQTALREAAQFYINLHKMGYNVDFVDCGGGLGVDYDGTRSSSSESSVNYSIQEYVNDCVYTFVDAANKNNIEHPNLITESGRSLSAHHSVLVIDVLETASLPEMPEEFEAKETDHQLVKDLYEIWDNLNPRNMLEDWHDAEQIREEALQLFSHGIVDLKTRAEIEAMYWSVCHEINNLAKHMKHVPEELRGLDKILADKYFCNFSLFQSLPDSWAIDQLFPIMPIQRLDERPTRNATLQDITCDSDGKIANFVTDGHIGNVLPLHPLKKNEPYYLGVFLVGAYQEILGDMHNLFGDTNAAHISVKDGKYCIDQIFDGETVEEVLDYVQYNPKKLVRQLEQWVTKSVKEGKISLDEGKEFLGTYRNGLFGYTYLQ
;
A
#
# COMPACT_ATOMS: atom_id res chain seq x y z
N MET A 1 34.45 -18.38 1.71
CA MET A 1 33.22 -17.69 2.09
C MET A 1 32.22 -18.70 2.63
N LYS A 2 31.40 -18.33 3.65
CA LYS A 2 30.27 -19.15 4.12
C LYS A 2 29.30 -19.34 2.94
N LYS A 3 28.81 -20.57 2.72
CA LYS A 3 27.80 -20.83 1.69
C LYS A 3 26.52 -20.09 2.07
N TRP A 4 25.91 -19.38 1.11
CA TRP A 4 24.62 -18.71 1.30
C TRP A 4 23.52 -19.73 1.52
N THR A 5 22.58 -19.41 2.37
CA THR A 5 21.47 -20.28 2.74
C THR A 5 20.15 -19.53 2.67
N ILE A 6 19.04 -20.29 2.63
CA ILE A 6 17.68 -19.71 2.68
C ILE A 6 17.45 -18.90 3.97
N GLU A 7 18.07 -19.31 5.10
CA GLU A 7 17.97 -18.54 6.35
C GLU A 7 18.66 -17.17 6.22
N ASP A 8 19.81 -17.09 5.52
CA ASP A 8 20.46 -15.81 5.26
C ASP A 8 19.54 -14.88 4.43
N SER A 9 18.76 -15.43 3.47
CA SER A 9 17.75 -14.67 2.70
C SER A 9 16.53 -14.28 3.54
N LYS A 10 16.07 -15.15 4.45
CA LYS A 10 14.96 -14.81 5.37
C LYS A 10 15.34 -13.66 6.29
N GLU A 11 16.57 -13.65 6.81
CA GLU A 11 17.09 -12.55 7.62
C GLU A 11 17.22 -11.28 6.78
N LEU A 12 17.87 -11.36 5.60
CA LEU A 12 18.11 -10.22 4.72
C LEU A 12 16.82 -9.46 4.35
N TYR A 13 15.77 -10.17 3.95
CA TYR A 13 14.50 -9.55 3.54
C TYR A 13 13.47 -9.45 4.68
N ASN A 14 13.82 -9.88 5.88
CA ASN A 14 12.97 -9.88 7.09
C ASN A 14 11.57 -10.48 6.87
N ILE A 15 11.46 -11.50 5.99
CA ILE A 15 10.16 -12.11 5.63
C ILE A 15 9.45 -12.72 6.84
N SER A 16 10.18 -13.24 7.81
CA SER A 16 9.61 -13.79 9.04
C SER A 16 8.96 -12.72 9.93
N GLY A 17 9.39 -11.47 9.83
CA GLY A 17 8.81 -10.33 10.56
C GLY A 17 7.50 -9.86 9.93
N TRP A 18 7.57 -9.29 8.73
CA TRP A 18 6.40 -8.70 8.06
C TRP A 18 5.43 -9.72 7.45
N GLY A 19 5.92 -10.91 7.09
CA GLY A 19 5.11 -11.96 6.46
C GLY A 19 4.06 -12.59 7.36
N THR A 20 4.14 -12.39 8.68
CA THR A 20 3.17 -12.85 9.71
C THR A 20 2.75 -14.32 9.56
N SER A 21 3.64 -15.18 9.09
CA SER A 21 3.44 -16.61 8.76
C SER A 21 2.51 -16.88 7.56
N TYR A 22 2.17 -15.85 6.77
CA TYR A 22 1.52 -16.08 5.47
C TYR A 22 2.56 -16.33 4.37
N PHE A 23 3.74 -15.74 4.47
CA PHE A 23 4.79 -15.82 3.47
C PHE A 23 6.05 -16.47 4.03
N GLY A 24 6.73 -17.24 3.20
CA GLY A 24 7.99 -17.89 3.54
C GLY A 24 8.80 -18.23 2.29
N ILE A 25 9.99 -18.83 2.48
CA ILE A 25 10.87 -19.28 1.40
C ILE A 25 11.01 -20.79 1.50
N ASN A 26 10.76 -21.49 0.39
CA ASN A 26 10.87 -22.94 0.29
C ASN A 26 12.33 -23.41 0.08
N GLU A 27 12.53 -24.74 0.04
CA GLU A 27 13.87 -25.33 -0.14
C GLU A 27 14.48 -25.07 -1.54
N LYS A 28 13.65 -24.67 -2.52
CA LYS A 28 14.12 -24.32 -3.88
C LYS A 28 14.60 -22.87 -3.98
N GLY A 29 14.40 -22.06 -2.92
CA GLY A 29 14.68 -20.63 -2.95
C GLY A 29 13.56 -19.79 -3.56
N ASP A 30 12.33 -20.31 -3.60
CA ASP A 30 11.16 -19.58 -4.09
C ASP A 30 10.28 -19.14 -2.93
N VAL A 31 9.59 -17.99 -3.09
CA VAL A 31 8.62 -17.51 -2.09
C VAL A 31 7.32 -18.29 -2.22
N TYR A 32 6.82 -18.77 -1.10
CA TYR A 32 5.50 -19.37 -1.01
C TYR A 32 4.56 -18.57 -0.12
N VAL A 33 3.26 -18.77 -0.33
CA VAL A 33 2.19 -18.27 0.54
C VAL A 33 1.45 -19.44 1.20
N THR A 34 1.05 -19.26 2.47
CA THR A 34 0.18 -20.18 3.25
C THR A 34 -1.07 -19.42 3.68
N PRO A 35 -2.08 -19.29 2.80
CA PRO A 35 -3.22 -18.41 3.06
C PRO A 35 -4.04 -18.84 4.27
N CYS A 36 -4.25 -20.15 4.44
CA CYS A 36 -5.02 -20.72 5.55
C CYS A 36 -4.20 -20.94 6.83
N LYS A 37 -2.88 -20.65 6.80
CA LYS A 37 -1.94 -20.97 7.90
C LYS A 37 -1.93 -22.44 8.32
N ASP A 38 -2.20 -23.30 7.40
CA ASP A 38 -2.03 -24.75 7.50
C ASP A 38 -0.73 -25.22 6.81
N ASN A 39 -0.65 -26.47 6.43
CA ASN A 39 0.50 -27.02 5.72
C ASN A 39 0.47 -26.80 4.19
N THR A 40 -0.55 -26.12 3.66
CA THR A 40 -0.69 -25.87 2.22
C THR A 40 0.19 -24.68 1.83
N GLN A 41 1.27 -24.97 1.13
CA GLN A 41 2.17 -23.97 0.56
C GLN A 41 1.87 -23.80 -0.92
N ILE A 42 1.72 -22.57 -1.36
CA ILE A 42 1.51 -22.18 -2.76
C ILE A 42 2.73 -21.38 -3.20
N ASP A 43 3.46 -21.92 -4.16
CA ASP A 43 4.66 -21.29 -4.70
C ASP A 43 4.25 -20.14 -5.64
N LEU A 44 4.74 -18.92 -5.38
CA LEU A 44 4.42 -17.75 -6.21
C LEU A 44 5.01 -17.89 -7.62
N ARG A 45 6.13 -18.57 -7.76
CA ARG A 45 6.74 -18.83 -9.06
C ARG A 45 5.87 -19.75 -9.91
N ASP A 46 5.34 -20.84 -9.32
CA ASP A 46 4.45 -21.77 -10.02
C ASP A 46 3.18 -21.06 -10.52
N ILE A 47 2.63 -20.10 -9.73
CA ILE A 47 1.49 -19.27 -10.16
C ILE A 47 1.86 -18.43 -11.38
N MET A 48 3.01 -17.76 -11.34
CA MET A 48 3.45 -16.90 -12.46
C MET A 48 3.70 -17.71 -13.73
N ASP A 49 4.30 -18.89 -13.60
CA ASP A 49 4.53 -19.79 -14.72
C ASP A 49 3.19 -20.31 -15.31
N GLU A 50 2.18 -20.61 -14.47
CA GLU A 50 0.83 -20.97 -14.95
C GLU A 50 0.11 -19.81 -15.62
N LEU A 51 0.20 -18.59 -15.08
CA LEU A 51 -0.40 -17.38 -15.69
C LEU A 51 0.25 -17.07 -17.05
N ALA A 52 1.57 -17.20 -17.16
CA ALA A 52 2.28 -17.01 -18.43
C ALA A 52 1.82 -18.00 -19.51
N LEU A 53 1.49 -19.25 -19.15
CA LEU A 53 0.89 -20.22 -20.09
C LEU A 53 -0.51 -19.82 -20.59
N ARG A 54 -1.14 -18.86 -19.92
CA ARG A 54 -2.44 -18.28 -20.29
C ARG A 54 -2.31 -16.90 -20.92
N ASP A 55 -1.11 -16.50 -21.34
CA ASP A 55 -0.77 -15.18 -21.88
C ASP A 55 -0.97 -14.01 -20.90
N ILE A 56 -0.99 -14.30 -19.59
CA ILE A 56 -1.05 -13.27 -18.53
C ILE A 56 0.36 -13.06 -17.98
N ASN A 57 0.97 -11.94 -18.35
CA ASN A 57 2.33 -11.58 -17.96
C ASN A 57 2.33 -10.52 -16.85
N ALA A 58 3.47 -10.37 -16.16
CA ALA A 58 3.66 -9.28 -15.19
C ALA A 58 3.59 -7.91 -15.89
N PRO A 59 3.13 -6.86 -15.16
CA PRO A 59 2.77 -6.86 -13.75
C PRO A 59 1.44 -7.54 -13.47
N VAL A 60 1.36 -8.30 -12.37
CA VAL A 60 0.14 -9.02 -11.96
C VAL A 60 -0.09 -8.85 -10.46
N LEU A 61 -1.30 -8.47 -10.08
CA LEU A 61 -1.74 -8.45 -8.69
C LEU A 61 -2.35 -9.81 -8.31
N LEU A 62 -1.66 -10.55 -7.45
CA LEU A 62 -2.15 -11.80 -6.90
C LEU A 62 -2.96 -11.54 -5.64
N ARG A 63 -4.23 -11.98 -5.59
CA ARG A 63 -5.11 -11.85 -4.44
C ARG A 63 -5.43 -13.22 -3.85
N PHE A 64 -5.30 -13.34 -2.54
CA PHE A 64 -5.52 -14.56 -1.77
C PHE A 64 -6.71 -14.37 -0.81
N PRO A 65 -7.96 -14.68 -1.24
CA PRO A 65 -9.17 -14.51 -0.43
C PRO A 65 -9.09 -15.25 0.92
N ASP A 66 -8.50 -16.44 0.96
CA ASP A 66 -8.33 -17.20 2.21
C ASP A 66 -7.54 -16.45 3.29
N ILE A 67 -6.68 -15.49 2.91
CA ILE A 67 -6.02 -14.61 3.88
C ILE A 67 -7.03 -13.65 4.53
N LEU A 68 -7.99 -13.11 3.76
CA LEU A 68 -9.06 -12.29 4.31
C LEU A 68 -9.85 -13.07 5.34
N ASP A 69 -10.24 -14.29 5.01
CA ASP A 69 -10.98 -15.21 5.88
C ASP A 69 -10.23 -15.46 7.18
N ASN A 70 -8.94 -15.82 7.08
CA ASN A 70 -8.11 -16.04 8.26
C ASN A 70 -7.96 -14.78 9.12
N ARG A 71 -7.86 -13.58 8.52
CA ARG A 71 -7.79 -12.30 9.24
C ARG A 71 -9.08 -11.99 9.98
N ILE A 72 -10.23 -12.24 9.37
CA ILE A 72 -11.55 -12.09 9.98
C ILE A 72 -11.68 -13.02 11.19
N GLU A 73 -11.39 -14.31 11.00
CA GLU A 73 -11.44 -15.32 12.08
C GLU A 73 -10.49 -14.98 13.22
N LYS A 74 -9.27 -14.55 12.92
CA LYS A 74 -8.30 -14.13 13.93
C LYS A 74 -8.83 -12.96 14.77
N THR A 75 -9.41 -11.94 14.12
CA THR A 75 -9.96 -10.78 14.81
C THR A 75 -11.14 -11.18 15.69
N ALA A 76 -12.07 -11.97 15.18
CA ALA A 76 -13.22 -12.49 15.94
C ALA A 76 -12.78 -13.34 17.14
N SER A 77 -11.79 -14.21 16.96
CA SER A 77 -11.20 -15.02 18.04
C SER A 77 -10.58 -14.14 19.14
N CYS A 78 -9.93 -13.04 18.78
CA CYS A 78 -9.38 -12.10 19.78
C CYS A 78 -10.49 -11.45 20.62
N PHE A 79 -11.60 -11.05 20.00
CA PHE A 79 -12.77 -10.52 20.72
C PHE A 79 -13.41 -11.57 21.62
N GLN A 80 -13.56 -12.81 21.15
CA GLN A 80 -14.13 -13.88 21.97
C GLN A 80 -13.29 -14.14 23.23
N LYS A 81 -11.96 -14.19 23.11
CA LYS A 81 -11.05 -14.34 24.25
C LYS A 81 -11.17 -13.17 25.23
N ALA A 82 -11.18 -11.94 24.74
CA ALA A 82 -11.35 -10.76 25.61
C ALA A 82 -12.72 -10.74 26.30
N LYS A 83 -13.78 -11.17 25.60
CA LYS A 83 -15.13 -11.30 26.17
C LYS A 83 -15.15 -12.26 27.35
N GLU A 84 -14.50 -13.40 27.23
CA GLU A 84 -14.38 -14.40 28.29
C GLU A 84 -13.50 -13.90 29.44
N GLU A 85 -12.35 -13.30 29.13
CA GLU A 85 -11.39 -12.84 30.15
C GLU A 85 -11.93 -11.71 31.01
N TYR A 86 -12.63 -10.72 30.42
CA TYR A 86 -13.12 -9.53 31.15
C TYR A 86 -14.59 -9.59 31.53
N GLY A 87 -15.29 -10.68 31.22
CA GLY A 87 -16.74 -10.82 31.53
C GLY A 87 -17.58 -9.78 30.75
N TYR A 88 -17.18 -9.45 29.55
CA TYR A 88 -17.88 -8.49 28.71
C TYR A 88 -19.25 -9.01 28.25
N LYS A 89 -20.29 -8.21 28.48
CA LYS A 89 -21.70 -8.58 28.24
C LYS A 89 -22.30 -8.03 26.97
N GLY A 90 -21.61 -7.06 26.33
CA GLY A 90 -22.02 -6.51 25.05
C GLY A 90 -21.69 -7.44 23.87
N GLU A 91 -22.05 -7.00 22.68
CA GLU A 91 -21.67 -7.64 21.42
C GLU A 91 -20.54 -6.86 20.77
N ASN A 92 -19.74 -7.55 19.93
CA ASN A 92 -18.73 -6.90 19.10
C ASN A 92 -19.10 -7.01 17.64
N PHE A 93 -18.82 -5.94 16.90
CA PHE A 93 -19.01 -5.83 15.45
C PHE A 93 -17.70 -5.38 14.81
N VAL A 94 -17.24 -6.14 13.85
CA VAL A 94 -16.14 -5.72 12.97
C VAL A 94 -16.77 -5.09 11.74
N ILE A 95 -16.47 -3.83 11.50
CA ILE A 95 -16.97 -3.11 10.32
C ILE A 95 -15.82 -2.91 9.36
N TYR A 96 -15.99 -3.33 8.12
CA TYR A 96 -15.01 -3.11 7.07
C TYR A 96 -15.33 -1.81 6.31
N PRO A 97 -14.47 -0.78 6.42
CA PRO A 97 -14.61 0.42 5.60
C PRO A 97 -14.23 0.09 4.16
N ILE A 98 -15.20 0.12 3.24
CA ILE A 98 -14.92 -0.32 1.87
C ILE A 98 -13.89 0.54 1.14
N LYS A 99 -13.71 1.79 1.57
CA LYS A 99 -12.65 2.68 1.03
C LYS A 99 -11.24 2.09 1.09
N VAL A 100 -11.01 1.11 1.96
CA VAL A 100 -9.70 0.47 2.11
C VAL A 100 -9.37 -0.42 0.90
N ASN A 101 -10.35 -1.13 0.38
CA ASN A 101 -10.32 -1.79 -0.92
C ASN A 101 -11.77 -2.03 -1.37
N GLN A 102 -12.21 -1.27 -2.38
CA GLN A 102 -13.59 -1.22 -2.87
C GLN A 102 -13.87 -2.24 -3.97
N MET A 103 -12.87 -3.03 -4.37
CA MET A 103 -13.05 -4.04 -5.41
C MET A 103 -14.16 -5.01 -5.01
N GLN A 104 -15.16 -5.16 -5.89
CA GLN A 104 -16.35 -5.97 -5.60
C GLN A 104 -16.01 -7.38 -5.09
N PRO A 105 -15.08 -8.14 -5.71
CA PRO A 105 -14.75 -9.48 -5.22
C PRO A 105 -14.18 -9.49 -3.80
N VAL A 106 -13.42 -8.46 -3.42
CA VAL A 106 -12.88 -8.31 -2.06
C VAL A 106 -13.99 -8.04 -1.04
N VAL A 107 -14.90 -7.13 -1.37
CA VAL A 107 -16.03 -6.77 -0.48
C VAL A 107 -17.01 -7.94 -0.34
N GLU A 108 -17.31 -8.66 -1.41
CA GLU A 108 -18.19 -9.84 -1.40
C GLU A 108 -17.59 -10.98 -0.58
N GLU A 109 -16.28 -11.25 -0.69
CA GLU A 109 -15.60 -12.25 0.13
C GLU A 109 -15.68 -11.89 1.62
N ILE A 110 -15.32 -10.66 1.97
CA ILE A 110 -15.38 -10.17 3.34
C ILE A 110 -16.79 -10.33 3.95
N ILE A 111 -17.84 -10.00 3.21
CA ILE A 111 -19.22 -10.14 3.71
C ILE A 111 -19.64 -11.61 3.77
N SER A 112 -19.33 -12.39 2.75
CA SER A 112 -19.68 -13.81 2.69
C SER A 112 -19.11 -14.58 3.89
N HIS A 113 -17.82 -14.46 4.11
CA HIS A 113 -17.13 -15.13 5.22
C HIS A 113 -17.43 -14.47 6.58
N GLY A 114 -17.51 -13.15 6.61
CA GLY A 114 -17.70 -12.36 7.83
C GLY A 114 -19.09 -12.47 8.46
N LYS A 115 -20.10 -12.94 7.73
CA LYS A 115 -21.50 -13.03 8.20
C LYS A 115 -21.63 -13.76 9.54
N LYS A 116 -20.90 -14.85 9.74
CA LYS A 116 -20.90 -15.64 10.99
C LYS A 116 -20.25 -14.92 12.17
N PHE A 117 -19.58 -13.79 11.96
CA PHE A 117 -18.84 -13.02 12.95
C PHE A 117 -19.39 -11.61 13.19
N ASN A 118 -20.65 -11.34 12.82
CA ASN A 118 -21.27 -10.02 12.91
C ASN A 118 -20.47 -8.93 12.14
N LEU A 119 -19.84 -9.30 11.04
CA LEU A 119 -19.11 -8.34 10.22
C LEU A 119 -20.10 -7.51 9.38
N GLY A 120 -19.89 -6.21 9.36
CA GLY A 120 -20.65 -5.25 8.55
C GLY A 120 -19.75 -4.38 7.69
N LEU A 121 -20.34 -3.40 7.01
CA LEU A 121 -19.62 -2.47 6.12
C LEU A 121 -19.80 -1.02 6.54
N GLU A 122 -18.78 -0.20 6.25
CA GLU A 122 -18.87 1.27 6.35
C GLU A 122 -18.83 1.90 4.97
N ALA A 123 -19.62 2.94 4.79
CA ALA A 123 -19.66 3.77 3.60
C ALA A 123 -19.42 5.25 3.96
N GLY A 124 -18.42 5.86 3.32
CA GLY A 124 -18.06 7.28 3.52
C GLY A 124 -18.48 8.19 2.37
N SER A 125 -19.13 7.66 1.32
CA SER A 125 -19.59 8.42 0.15
C SER A 125 -20.85 7.84 -0.45
N LYS A 126 -21.54 8.60 -1.34
CA LYS A 126 -22.74 8.10 -2.05
C LYS A 126 -22.49 6.85 -2.89
N PRO A 127 -21.46 6.80 -3.74
CA PRO A 127 -21.18 5.59 -4.50
C PRO A 127 -20.92 4.38 -3.59
N GLU A 128 -20.17 4.57 -2.50
CA GLU A 128 -19.94 3.50 -1.53
C GLU A 128 -21.24 3.02 -0.88
N LEU A 129 -22.14 3.93 -0.50
CA LEU A 129 -23.43 3.54 0.09
C LEU A 129 -24.28 2.72 -0.89
N HIS A 130 -24.29 3.07 -2.18
CA HIS A 130 -24.98 2.29 -3.20
C HIS A 130 -24.42 0.85 -3.29
N ALA A 131 -23.09 0.73 -3.33
CA ALA A 131 -22.42 -0.58 -3.34
C ALA A 131 -22.72 -1.39 -2.08
N VAL A 132 -22.57 -0.78 -0.90
CA VAL A 132 -22.76 -1.43 0.41
C VAL A 132 -24.19 -1.96 0.56
N ILE A 133 -25.21 -1.16 0.24
CA ILE A 133 -26.62 -1.58 0.31
C ILE A 133 -26.88 -2.75 -0.63
N ALA A 134 -26.34 -2.72 -1.84
CA ALA A 134 -26.55 -3.76 -2.84
C ALA A 134 -25.86 -5.08 -2.43
N VAL A 135 -24.59 -5.03 -2.02
CA VAL A 135 -23.83 -6.23 -1.58
C VAL A 135 -24.44 -6.86 -0.31
N GLN A 136 -24.95 -6.04 0.60
CA GLN A 136 -25.62 -6.51 1.81
C GLN A 136 -27.13 -6.75 1.64
N ALA A 137 -27.68 -6.75 0.42
CA ALA A 137 -29.14 -6.84 0.21
C ALA A 137 -29.78 -8.04 0.93
N GLN A 138 -29.11 -9.17 1.01
CA GLN A 138 -29.56 -10.40 1.67
C GLN A 138 -28.96 -10.60 3.08
N SER A 139 -28.37 -9.57 3.70
CA SER A 139 -27.72 -9.64 4.99
C SER A 139 -28.37 -8.70 6.01
N ASP A 140 -28.41 -9.13 7.28
CA ASP A 140 -28.81 -8.30 8.44
C ASP A 140 -27.62 -7.59 9.11
N SER A 141 -26.45 -7.64 8.46
CA SER A 141 -25.23 -7.02 8.95
C SER A 141 -25.38 -5.50 9.08
N LEU A 142 -24.59 -4.94 10.01
CA LEU A 142 -24.61 -3.51 10.32
C LEU A 142 -23.99 -2.70 9.21
N ILE A 143 -24.58 -1.53 8.89
CA ILE A 143 -24.03 -0.53 7.98
C ILE A 143 -23.75 0.75 8.78
N ILE A 144 -22.53 1.25 8.68
CA ILE A 144 -22.11 2.53 9.27
C ILE A 144 -21.96 3.56 8.16
N CYS A 145 -22.66 4.68 8.29
CA CYS A 145 -22.64 5.79 7.33
C CYS A 145 -21.79 6.92 7.90
N ASN A 146 -20.51 6.94 7.55
CA ASN A 146 -19.55 8.00 7.88
C ASN A 146 -19.45 9.03 6.74
N GLY A 147 -18.47 9.93 6.82
CA GLY A 147 -18.15 10.91 5.79
C GLY A 147 -19.14 12.07 5.69
N TYR A 148 -18.95 12.91 4.70
CA TYR A 148 -19.79 14.08 4.44
C TYR A 148 -21.07 13.67 3.72
N LYS A 149 -22.25 14.04 4.28
CA LYS A 149 -23.54 13.58 3.81
C LYS A 149 -24.41 14.75 3.31
N ASP A 150 -25.03 14.56 2.18
CA ASP A 150 -26.10 15.42 1.68
C ASP A 150 -27.47 14.77 1.83
N GLU A 151 -28.51 15.48 1.41
CA GLU A 151 -29.90 15.03 1.51
C GLU A 151 -30.13 13.69 0.79
N SER A 152 -29.55 13.49 -0.39
CA SER A 152 -29.74 12.25 -1.17
C SER A 152 -29.05 11.04 -0.53
N TYR A 153 -27.90 11.24 0.09
CA TYR A 153 -27.22 10.20 0.88
C TYR A 153 -28.08 9.76 2.07
N ILE A 154 -28.58 10.73 2.84
CA ILE A 154 -29.42 10.48 4.03
C ILE A 154 -30.75 9.85 3.62
N GLU A 155 -31.35 10.30 2.51
CA GLU A 155 -32.59 9.71 2.01
C GLU A 155 -32.42 8.23 1.65
N LEU A 156 -31.35 7.88 0.94
CA LEU A 156 -31.04 6.48 0.60
C LEU A 156 -30.80 5.63 1.87
N ALA A 157 -30.04 6.13 2.83
CA ALA A 157 -29.77 5.42 4.07
C ALA A 157 -31.07 5.16 4.89
N LEU A 158 -31.94 6.17 5.02
CA LEU A 158 -33.21 6.05 5.75
C LEU A 158 -34.24 5.17 5.00
N LEU A 159 -34.24 5.18 3.68
CA LEU A 159 -35.07 4.26 2.90
C LEU A 159 -34.63 2.81 3.10
N ALA A 160 -33.32 2.56 3.07
CA ALA A 160 -32.79 1.22 3.35
C ALA A 160 -33.06 0.79 4.80
N GLN A 161 -32.97 1.70 5.78
CA GLN A 161 -33.37 1.44 7.16
C GLN A 161 -34.86 1.10 7.25
N LYS A 162 -35.74 1.82 6.53
CA LYS A 162 -37.18 1.54 6.47
C LYS A 162 -37.49 0.16 5.89
N MET A 163 -36.64 -0.33 5.00
CA MET A 163 -36.69 -1.67 4.41
C MET A 163 -36.10 -2.76 5.33
N GLY A 164 -35.67 -2.41 6.54
CA GLY A 164 -35.18 -3.34 7.55
C GLY A 164 -33.67 -3.46 7.69
N LYS A 165 -32.90 -2.63 6.97
CA LYS A 165 -31.43 -2.62 7.17
C LYS A 165 -31.05 -1.99 8.51
N ARG A 166 -30.04 -2.54 9.16
CA ARG A 166 -29.46 -1.99 10.38
C ARG A 166 -28.43 -0.94 10.02
N ILE A 167 -28.85 0.33 9.97
CA ILE A 167 -28.00 1.46 9.55
C ILE A 167 -27.84 2.45 10.68
N PHE A 168 -26.61 2.94 10.91
CA PHE A 168 -26.34 4.13 11.71
C PHE A 168 -25.86 5.26 10.79
N ILE A 169 -26.47 6.44 10.94
CA ILE A 169 -26.01 7.67 10.29
C ILE A 169 -25.15 8.41 11.32
N VAL A 170 -23.84 8.43 11.10
CA VAL A 170 -22.87 9.06 12.01
C VAL A 170 -22.75 10.53 11.65
N VAL A 171 -23.21 11.40 12.53
CA VAL A 171 -23.14 12.87 12.40
C VAL A 171 -21.69 13.31 12.58
N GLU A 172 -21.14 13.90 11.55
CA GLU A 172 -19.77 14.44 11.54
C GLU A 172 -19.74 15.99 11.59
N LYS A 173 -20.90 16.62 11.33
CA LYS A 173 -21.10 18.08 11.36
C LYS A 173 -22.50 18.41 11.84
N LEU A 174 -22.66 19.50 12.59
CA LEU A 174 -23.94 19.92 13.22
C LEU A 174 -25.09 20.07 12.23
N ASN A 175 -24.81 20.58 11.02
CA ASN A 175 -25.85 20.79 9.99
C ASN A 175 -26.45 19.49 9.45
N GLU A 176 -25.78 18.36 9.59
CA GLU A 176 -26.32 17.05 9.17
C GLU A 176 -27.56 16.65 9.97
N LEU A 177 -27.67 17.08 11.24
CA LEU A 177 -28.88 16.85 12.06
C LEU A 177 -30.13 17.48 11.44
N ASP A 178 -30.02 18.70 10.90
CA ASP A 178 -31.16 19.38 10.27
C ASP A 178 -31.61 18.62 9.00
N ILE A 179 -30.66 18.07 8.23
CA ILE A 179 -30.97 17.28 7.04
C ILE A 179 -31.60 15.94 7.45
N ILE A 180 -31.05 15.26 8.48
CA ILE A 180 -31.60 14.01 9.00
C ILE A 180 -33.05 14.24 9.45
N ALA A 181 -33.32 15.29 10.22
CA ALA A 181 -34.66 15.60 10.71
C ALA A 181 -35.66 15.86 9.56
N LYS A 182 -35.25 16.65 8.58
CA LYS A 182 -36.04 16.93 7.38
C LYS A 182 -36.42 15.65 6.64
N VAL A 183 -35.43 14.79 6.34
CA VAL A 183 -35.65 13.56 5.56
C VAL A 183 -36.41 12.52 6.39
N ALA A 184 -36.09 12.36 7.66
CA ALA A 184 -36.78 11.45 8.58
C ALA A 184 -38.28 11.79 8.68
N GLY A 185 -38.60 13.09 8.79
CA GLY A 185 -39.97 13.59 8.79
C GLY A 185 -40.69 13.28 7.47
N LYS A 186 -40.05 13.54 6.30
CA LYS A 186 -40.56 13.22 4.97
C LYS A 186 -40.88 11.73 4.80
N LEU A 187 -40.00 10.85 5.29
CA LEU A 187 -40.13 9.40 5.13
C LEU A 187 -40.93 8.73 6.25
N ASN A 188 -41.25 9.46 7.33
CA ASN A 188 -41.86 8.95 8.55
C ASN A 188 -41.03 7.76 9.12
N VAL A 189 -39.74 7.98 9.36
CA VAL A 189 -38.79 7.00 9.89
C VAL A 189 -38.06 7.60 11.08
N LYS A 190 -37.89 6.83 12.17
CA LYS A 190 -37.01 7.20 13.27
C LYS A 190 -35.58 6.80 12.90
N PRO A 191 -34.63 7.76 12.76
CA PRO A 191 -33.25 7.45 12.37
C PRO A 191 -32.49 6.78 13.51
N ASN A 192 -31.53 5.88 13.23
CA ASN A 192 -30.50 5.52 14.18
C ASN A 192 -29.32 6.51 14.00
N ILE A 193 -29.13 7.37 14.97
CA ILE A 193 -28.12 8.43 14.95
C ILE A 193 -26.88 7.99 15.71
N GLY A 194 -25.72 8.12 15.08
CA GLY A 194 -24.43 8.16 15.73
C GLY A 194 -23.88 9.58 15.76
N ILE A 195 -22.99 9.89 16.70
CA ILE A 195 -22.24 11.15 16.70
C ILE A 195 -20.75 10.85 16.74
N ARG A 196 -20.01 11.42 15.81
CA ARG A 196 -18.54 11.41 15.88
C ARG A 196 -18.06 12.51 16.79
N ILE A 197 -17.32 12.11 17.83
CA ILE A 197 -16.70 13.01 18.81
C ILE A 197 -15.23 13.25 18.45
N LYS A 198 -14.77 14.49 18.61
CA LYS A 198 -13.36 14.81 18.59
C LYS A 198 -12.75 14.50 19.95
N LEU A 199 -11.67 13.72 19.94
CA LEU A 199 -10.88 13.47 21.13
C LEU A 199 -9.67 14.41 21.12
N ALA A 200 -9.20 14.83 22.31
CA ALA A 200 -7.95 15.56 22.44
C ALA A 200 -6.73 14.69 22.04
N SER A 201 -6.89 13.40 22.17
CA SER A 201 -5.89 12.41 21.75
C SER A 201 -5.78 12.34 20.22
N SER A 202 -4.58 12.52 19.68
CA SER A 202 -4.29 12.35 18.26
C SER A 202 -3.45 11.08 18.01
N GLY A 203 -3.52 10.55 16.80
CA GLY A 203 -2.66 9.47 16.32
C GLY A 203 -1.17 9.86 16.29
N SER A 204 -0.35 8.99 15.73
CA SER A 204 1.08 9.22 15.48
C SER A 204 1.39 8.92 14.02
N GLY A 205 2.55 9.42 13.52
CA GLY A 205 3.01 9.18 12.18
C GLY A 205 2.30 10.02 11.11
N LYS A 206 2.28 9.53 9.89
CA LYS A 206 1.82 10.25 8.68
C LYS A 206 0.36 10.70 8.73
N TRP A 207 -0.48 10.07 9.54
CA TRP A 207 -1.92 10.35 9.69
C TRP A 207 -2.28 10.99 11.03
N ALA A 208 -1.34 11.61 11.73
CA ALA A 208 -1.58 12.25 13.04
C ALA A 208 -2.66 13.34 12.99
N GLU A 209 -2.76 14.06 11.86
CA GLU A 209 -3.76 15.13 11.65
C GLU A 209 -5.20 14.59 11.41
N SER A 210 -5.38 13.29 11.25
CA SER A 210 -6.71 12.68 11.09
C SER A 210 -7.51 12.63 12.38
N GLY A 211 -6.87 12.84 13.53
CA GLY A 211 -7.45 12.86 14.87
C GLY A 211 -7.14 14.17 15.61
N GLY A 212 -7.62 14.28 16.85
CA GLY A 212 -7.42 15.47 17.69
C GLY A 212 -8.30 16.67 17.28
N ASP A 213 -8.04 17.82 17.90
CA ASP A 213 -8.81 19.05 17.69
C ASP A 213 -8.76 19.56 16.26
N ALA A 214 -7.68 19.32 15.54
CA ALA A 214 -7.48 19.72 14.15
C ALA A 214 -8.19 18.80 13.13
N SER A 215 -8.82 17.72 13.59
CA SER A 215 -9.51 16.77 12.73
C SER A 215 -10.57 17.45 11.86
N LYS A 216 -10.62 17.08 10.59
CA LYS A 216 -11.60 17.57 9.60
C LYS A 216 -13.05 17.29 10.03
N PHE A 217 -13.30 16.19 10.71
CA PHE A 217 -14.61 15.66 11.07
C PHE A 217 -14.74 15.40 12.57
N GLY A 218 -16.00 15.35 13.02
CA GLY A 218 -16.38 15.13 14.40
C GLY A 218 -16.72 16.43 15.11
N LEU A 219 -17.47 16.31 16.20
CA LEU A 219 -17.94 17.41 17.03
C LEU A 219 -17.01 17.60 18.23
N THR A 220 -16.66 18.84 18.53
CA THR A 220 -16.05 19.23 19.80
C THR A 220 -17.05 19.03 20.95
N SER A 221 -16.60 19.08 22.21
CA SER A 221 -17.50 18.94 23.37
C SER A 221 -18.60 20.02 23.39
N ALA A 222 -18.30 21.25 22.95
CA ALA A 222 -19.29 22.32 22.85
C ALA A 222 -20.31 22.06 21.73
N GLU A 223 -19.85 21.60 20.58
CA GLU A 223 -20.72 21.21 19.47
C GLU A 223 -21.56 19.98 19.81
N LEU A 224 -21.02 19.02 20.57
CA LEU A 224 -21.78 17.87 21.07
C LEU A 224 -22.95 18.33 21.94
N LEU A 225 -22.73 19.24 22.89
CA LEU A 225 -23.83 19.77 23.73
C LEU A 225 -24.88 20.49 22.85
N THR A 226 -24.44 21.24 21.84
CA THR A 226 -25.35 21.87 20.88
C THR A 226 -26.13 20.81 20.08
N ALA A 227 -25.49 19.73 19.66
CA ALA A 227 -26.13 18.61 18.97
C ALA A 227 -27.19 17.93 19.86
N LEU A 228 -26.88 17.70 21.14
CA LEU A 228 -27.82 17.11 22.08
C LEU A 228 -29.07 17.97 22.25
N ASN A 229 -28.93 19.30 22.39
CA ASN A 229 -30.07 20.21 22.45
C ASN A 229 -30.94 20.14 21.18
N LYS A 230 -30.31 20.13 19.99
CA LYS A 230 -31.02 19.94 18.72
C LYS A 230 -31.78 18.62 18.67
N ILE A 231 -31.16 17.53 19.11
CA ILE A 231 -31.76 16.18 19.17
C ILE A 231 -33.01 16.19 20.06
N GLU A 232 -32.99 16.89 21.21
CA GLU A 232 -34.15 17.06 22.09
C GLU A 232 -35.27 17.86 21.39
N GLU A 233 -34.91 19.01 20.79
CA GLU A 233 -35.88 19.87 20.07
C GLU A 233 -36.57 19.15 18.90
N MET A 234 -35.85 18.23 18.24
CA MET A 234 -36.37 17.42 17.14
C MET A 234 -37.18 16.18 17.61
N GLY A 235 -37.18 15.88 18.91
CA GLY A 235 -37.83 14.67 19.45
C GLY A 235 -37.07 13.38 19.10
N PHE A 236 -35.77 13.45 18.94
CA PHE A 236 -34.90 12.33 18.58
C PHE A 236 -34.04 11.83 19.75
N HIS A 237 -34.46 12.09 20.98
CA HIS A 237 -33.75 11.63 22.19
C HIS A 237 -33.38 10.14 22.10
N ASP A 238 -34.36 9.26 21.85
CA ASP A 238 -34.15 7.81 21.75
C ASP A 238 -33.45 7.36 20.44
N CYS A 239 -33.19 8.29 19.51
CA CYS A 239 -32.52 7.99 18.26
C CYS A 239 -31.00 8.06 18.36
N LEU A 240 -30.45 8.75 19.36
CA LEU A 240 -29.01 8.81 19.61
C LEU A 240 -28.58 7.51 20.32
N ARG A 241 -27.95 6.61 19.55
CA ARG A 241 -27.60 5.28 20.04
C ARG A 241 -26.11 4.94 19.91
N LEU A 242 -25.33 5.74 19.18
CA LEU A 242 -23.93 5.45 18.88
C LEU A 242 -23.06 6.68 19.10
N ILE A 243 -21.90 6.49 19.73
CA ILE A 243 -20.78 7.42 19.63
C ILE A 243 -19.65 6.79 18.82
N HIS A 244 -19.04 7.58 17.98
CA HIS A 244 -17.92 7.19 17.11
C HIS A 244 -16.72 8.10 17.36
N PHE A 245 -15.53 7.55 17.32
CA PHE A 245 -14.29 8.32 17.25
C PHE A 245 -13.27 7.66 16.34
N HIS A 246 -12.40 8.46 15.77
CA HIS A 246 -11.32 7.96 14.91
C HIS A 246 -10.07 8.80 15.17
N ILE A 247 -8.97 8.16 15.54
CA ILE A 247 -7.72 8.82 15.94
C ILE A 247 -6.61 8.74 14.89
N GLY A 248 -6.92 8.24 13.70
CA GLY A 248 -6.01 8.14 12.55
C GLY A 248 -5.84 6.71 12.04
N SER A 249 -5.08 6.58 10.97
CA SER A 249 -4.70 5.29 10.36
C SER A 249 -3.31 4.88 10.83
N GLN A 250 -2.96 3.61 10.75
CA GLN A 250 -1.61 3.07 11.02
C GLN A 250 -1.04 3.59 12.36
N ILE A 251 -1.75 3.33 13.47
CA ILE A 251 -1.31 3.80 14.79
C ILE A 251 -0.21 2.88 15.29
N THR A 252 0.99 3.42 15.44
CA THR A 252 2.21 2.65 15.74
C THR A 252 2.36 2.29 17.22
N LYS A 253 1.71 3.06 18.13
CA LYS A 253 1.89 2.97 19.59
C LYS A 253 0.59 2.65 20.31
N ILE A 254 0.52 1.50 20.97
CA ILE A 254 -0.67 1.07 21.74
C ILE A 254 -1.12 2.12 22.79
N ARG A 255 -0.20 2.83 23.43
CA ARG A 255 -0.50 3.86 24.44
C ARG A 255 -1.43 4.97 23.90
N ARG A 256 -1.35 5.30 22.62
CA ARG A 256 -2.24 6.30 22.01
C ARG A 256 -3.67 5.78 21.92
N ILE A 257 -3.82 4.51 21.55
CA ILE A 257 -5.12 3.83 21.54
C ILE A 257 -5.71 3.81 22.96
N GLN A 258 -4.94 3.40 23.96
CA GLN A 258 -5.37 3.36 25.34
C GLN A 258 -5.82 4.75 25.87
N THR A 259 -5.12 5.82 25.48
CA THR A 259 -5.49 7.18 25.89
C THR A 259 -6.81 7.60 25.26
N ALA A 260 -6.99 7.34 23.96
CA ALA A 260 -8.23 7.65 23.26
C ALA A 260 -9.43 6.85 23.78
N LEU A 261 -9.25 5.56 24.04
CA LEU A 261 -10.29 4.72 24.61
C LEU A 261 -10.76 5.23 25.98
N ARG A 262 -9.83 5.63 26.85
CA ARG A 262 -10.16 6.21 28.16
C ARG A 262 -10.94 7.51 28.05
N GLU A 263 -10.55 8.39 27.11
CA GLU A 263 -11.27 9.63 26.84
C GLU A 263 -12.68 9.35 26.30
N ALA A 264 -12.80 8.46 25.31
CA ALA A 264 -14.10 8.05 24.75
C ALA A 264 -15.02 7.41 25.78
N ALA A 265 -14.47 6.61 26.70
CA ALA A 265 -15.24 6.04 27.82
C ALA A 265 -15.84 7.12 28.72
N GLN A 266 -15.18 8.28 28.90
CA GLN A 266 -15.77 9.39 29.65
C GLN A 266 -16.95 10.05 28.92
N PHE A 267 -16.88 10.16 27.59
CA PHE A 267 -18.05 10.61 26.79
C PHE A 267 -19.22 9.65 26.96
N TYR A 268 -18.96 8.33 26.84
CA TYR A 268 -19.99 7.30 27.06
C TYR A 268 -20.66 7.42 28.41
N ILE A 269 -19.86 7.52 29.49
CA ILE A 269 -20.38 7.66 30.88
C ILE A 269 -21.20 8.94 31.05
N ASN A 270 -20.71 10.08 30.51
CA ASN A 270 -21.38 11.36 30.68
C ASN A 270 -22.70 11.44 29.91
N LEU A 271 -22.79 10.86 28.71
CA LEU A 271 -24.03 10.76 27.96
C LEU A 271 -25.09 9.94 28.74
N HIS A 272 -24.70 8.82 29.33
CA HIS A 272 -25.60 8.05 30.20
C HIS A 272 -26.06 8.85 31.43
N LYS A 273 -25.16 9.61 32.09
CA LYS A 273 -25.54 10.49 33.23
C LYS A 273 -26.47 11.62 32.81
N MET A 274 -26.44 12.06 31.54
CA MET A 274 -27.36 13.05 30.96
C MET A 274 -28.68 12.42 30.49
N GLY A 275 -28.86 11.10 30.63
CA GLY A 275 -30.08 10.37 30.31
C GLY A 275 -30.15 9.77 28.90
N TYR A 276 -29.10 9.90 28.09
CA TYR A 276 -29.06 9.29 26.76
C TYR A 276 -28.69 7.80 26.82
N ASN A 277 -29.45 6.96 26.16
CA ASN A 277 -29.21 5.51 26.12
C ASN A 277 -28.35 5.14 24.92
N VAL A 278 -27.07 5.53 24.95
CA VAL A 278 -26.08 5.17 23.93
C VAL A 278 -25.66 3.72 24.15
N ASP A 279 -26.05 2.83 23.27
CA ASP A 279 -25.79 1.39 23.37
C ASP A 279 -24.66 0.88 22.47
N PHE A 280 -24.11 1.74 21.62
CA PHE A 280 -22.95 1.41 20.76
C PHE A 280 -21.79 2.40 20.93
N VAL A 281 -20.59 1.87 20.97
CA VAL A 281 -19.35 2.64 20.88
C VAL A 281 -18.53 2.14 19.69
N ASP A 282 -18.35 3.00 18.72
CA ASP A 282 -17.51 2.75 17.56
C ASP A 282 -16.12 3.35 17.81
N CYS A 283 -15.15 2.47 18.02
CA CYS A 283 -13.75 2.81 18.26
C CYS A 283 -13.00 3.26 17.00
N GLY A 284 -13.69 3.29 15.87
CA GLY A 284 -13.08 3.62 14.57
C GLY A 284 -12.02 2.62 14.13
N GLY A 285 -11.16 3.07 13.24
CA GLY A 285 -10.02 2.31 12.73
C GLY A 285 -8.72 2.64 13.45
N GLY A 286 -7.62 2.35 12.76
CA GLY A 286 -6.29 2.71 13.23
C GLY A 286 -5.42 1.52 13.65
N LEU A 287 -5.98 0.32 13.79
CA LEU A 287 -5.21 -0.90 13.99
C LEU A 287 -4.18 -1.05 12.85
N GLY A 288 -2.90 -0.90 13.20
CA GLY A 288 -1.83 -0.84 12.23
C GLY A 288 -1.36 -2.21 11.75
N VAL A 289 -0.55 -2.17 10.70
CA VAL A 289 0.14 -3.30 10.07
C VAL A 289 1.64 -3.10 10.26
N ASP A 290 2.36 -4.16 10.53
CA ASP A 290 3.81 -4.16 10.67
C ASP A 290 4.45 -4.41 9.29
N TYR A 291 4.59 -3.33 8.50
CA TYR A 291 5.13 -3.41 7.14
C TYR A 291 6.63 -3.70 7.11
N ASP A 292 7.39 -3.27 8.10
CA ASP A 292 8.84 -3.52 8.15
C ASP A 292 9.22 -4.76 9.00
N GLY A 293 8.25 -5.34 9.70
CA GLY A 293 8.45 -6.54 10.51
C GLY A 293 9.31 -6.35 11.76
N THR A 294 9.58 -5.09 12.16
CA THR A 294 10.49 -4.80 13.29
C THR A 294 9.81 -4.79 14.65
N ARG A 295 8.48 -4.71 14.67
CA ARG A 295 7.65 -4.50 15.89
C ARG A 295 8.13 -3.33 16.73
N SER A 296 8.57 -2.27 16.06
CA SER A 296 9.13 -1.07 16.68
C SER A 296 8.12 0.04 16.80
N SER A 297 8.15 0.77 17.90
CA SER A 297 7.39 2.01 18.07
C SER A 297 8.10 3.24 17.51
N SER A 298 9.32 3.10 17.02
CA SER A 298 10.13 4.18 16.41
C SER A 298 9.95 4.25 14.90
N SER A 299 9.47 3.20 14.25
CA SER A 299 9.17 3.16 12.82
C SER A 299 7.70 3.52 12.57
N GLU A 300 7.43 4.39 11.61
CA GLU A 300 6.07 4.72 11.15
C GLU A 300 5.44 3.59 10.33
N SER A 301 6.26 2.67 9.84
CA SER A 301 5.84 1.49 9.08
C SER A 301 5.69 0.24 9.95
N SER A 302 5.76 0.37 11.29
CA SER A 302 5.66 -0.74 12.24
C SER A 302 4.61 -0.48 13.32
N VAL A 303 4.31 -1.52 14.12
CA VAL A 303 3.43 -1.45 15.29
C VAL A 303 4.04 -2.22 16.45
N ASN A 304 3.92 -1.68 17.67
CA ASN A 304 4.50 -2.31 18.88
C ASN A 304 3.50 -3.16 19.67
N TYR A 305 2.43 -3.62 19.05
CA TYR A 305 1.36 -4.38 19.70
C TYR A 305 0.72 -5.41 18.76
N SER A 306 0.04 -6.36 19.33
CA SER A 306 -0.72 -7.40 18.61
C SER A 306 -2.21 -7.03 18.50
N ILE A 307 -2.94 -7.73 17.62
CA ILE A 307 -4.42 -7.62 17.54
C ILE A 307 -5.06 -7.95 18.89
N GLN A 308 -4.55 -8.96 19.63
CA GLN A 308 -5.10 -9.35 20.91
C GLN A 308 -4.95 -8.21 21.94
N GLU A 309 -3.79 -7.55 22.02
CA GLU A 309 -3.59 -6.41 22.91
C GLU A 309 -4.52 -5.24 22.58
N TYR A 310 -4.67 -4.93 21.28
CA TYR A 310 -5.62 -3.92 20.82
C TYR A 310 -7.07 -4.23 21.27
N VAL A 311 -7.52 -5.46 21.04
CA VAL A 311 -8.87 -5.90 21.40
C VAL A 311 -9.06 -5.92 22.92
N ASN A 312 -8.05 -6.38 23.67
CA ASN A 312 -8.08 -6.38 25.13
C ASN A 312 -8.26 -4.96 25.68
N ASP A 313 -7.52 -3.99 25.14
CA ASP A 313 -7.65 -2.59 25.56
C ASP A 313 -9.04 -2.01 25.23
N CYS A 314 -9.59 -2.31 24.03
CA CYS A 314 -10.95 -1.90 23.67
C CYS A 314 -11.98 -2.46 24.66
N VAL A 315 -11.96 -3.77 24.90
CA VAL A 315 -12.96 -4.43 25.77
C VAL A 315 -12.78 -4.02 27.22
N TYR A 316 -11.56 -4.12 27.76
CA TYR A 316 -11.29 -3.83 29.16
C TYR A 316 -11.68 -2.40 29.56
N THR A 317 -11.35 -1.41 28.72
CA THR A 317 -11.61 0.00 29.02
C THR A 317 -13.11 0.27 29.23
N PHE A 318 -13.96 -0.26 28.35
CA PHE A 318 -15.41 -0.03 28.46
C PHE A 318 -16.06 -0.91 29.52
N VAL A 319 -15.58 -2.13 29.76
CA VAL A 319 -16.03 -2.98 30.86
C VAL A 319 -15.74 -2.31 32.22
N ASP A 320 -14.51 -1.85 32.45
CA ASP A 320 -14.10 -1.18 33.70
C ASP A 320 -14.89 0.11 33.91
N ALA A 321 -15.04 0.93 32.87
CA ALA A 321 -15.78 2.18 32.90
C ALA A 321 -17.28 1.95 33.24
N ALA A 322 -17.92 1.00 32.59
CA ALA A 322 -19.32 0.67 32.79
C ALA A 322 -19.58 0.11 34.18
N ASN A 323 -18.76 -0.85 34.62
CA ASN A 323 -18.88 -1.46 35.94
C ASN A 323 -18.73 -0.44 37.10
N LYS A 324 -17.75 0.48 37.00
CA LYS A 324 -17.52 1.53 37.99
C LYS A 324 -18.69 2.53 38.11
N ASN A 325 -19.46 2.71 37.04
CA ASN A 325 -20.57 3.66 37.01
C ASN A 325 -21.96 3.00 37.06
N ASN A 326 -22.03 1.68 37.19
CA ASN A 326 -23.26 0.88 37.17
C ASN A 326 -24.15 1.13 35.95
N ILE A 327 -23.51 1.22 34.76
CA ILE A 327 -24.19 1.31 33.48
C ILE A 327 -23.95 0.02 32.68
N GLU A 328 -24.75 -0.21 31.65
CA GLU A 328 -24.59 -1.38 30.78
C GLU A 328 -23.28 -1.34 29.99
N HIS A 329 -22.76 -2.51 29.63
CA HIS A 329 -21.62 -2.58 28.71
C HIS A 329 -22.08 -2.20 27.30
N PRO A 330 -21.41 -1.27 26.60
CA PRO A 330 -21.79 -0.94 25.23
C PRO A 330 -21.52 -2.09 24.29
N ASN A 331 -22.21 -2.14 23.16
CA ASN A 331 -21.77 -2.91 22.00
C ASN A 331 -20.58 -2.20 21.37
N LEU A 332 -19.50 -2.93 21.09
CA LEU A 332 -18.27 -2.37 20.54
C LEU A 332 -18.19 -2.59 19.02
N ILE A 333 -17.88 -1.52 18.32
CA ILE A 333 -17.60 -1.53 16.88
C ILE A 333 -16.12 -1.17 16.67
N THR A 334 -15.48 -1.82 15.71
CA THR A 334 -14.14 -1.45 15.21
C THR A 334 -14.11 -1.41 13.69
N GLU A 335 -13.43 -0.40 13.12
CA GLU A 335 -13.34 -0.17 11.67
C GLU A 335 -11.92 -0.43 11.14
N SER A 336 -11.33 -1.58 11.47
CA SER A 336 -9.91 -1.91 11.24
C SER A 336 -9.64 -2.50 9.84
N GLY A 337 -10.00 -1.77 8.77
CA GLY A 337 -9.92 -2.23 7.39
C GLY A 337 -8.50 -2.58 6.93
N ARG A 338 -7.50 -1.71 7.15
CA ARG A 338 -6.09 -1.98 6.78
C ARG A 338 -5.59 -3.31 7.33
N SER A 339 -5.84 -3.58 8.61
CA SER A 339 -5.42 -4.81 9.26
C SER A 339 -6.09 -6.07 8.69
N LEU A 340 -7.28 -5.96 8.13
CA LEU A 340 -7.97 -7.07 7.47
C LEU A 340 -7.39 -7.33 6.07
N SER A 341 -7.20 -6.28 5.26
CA SER A 341 -6.95 -6.45 3.83
C SER A 341 -5.48 -6.37 3.42
N ALA A 342 -4.58 -5.71 4.16
CA ALA A 342 -3.21 -5.48 3.69
C ALA A 342 -2.47 -6.74 3.21
N HIS A 343 -2.62 -7.86 3.92
CA HIS A 343 -1.86 -9.08 3.66
C HIS A 343 -2.37 -9.92 2.48
N HIS A 344 -3.60 -9.66 1.99
CA HIS A 344 -4.25 -10.57 1.03
C HIS A 344 -3.74 -10.42 -0.40
N SER A 345 -2.98 -9.40 -0.72
CA SER A 345 -2.46 -9.23 -2.07
C SER A 345 -0.96 -8.96 -2.15
N VAL A 346 -0.39 -9.44 -3.24
CA VAL A 346 1.01 -9.29 -3.64
C VAL A 346 1.05 -8.81 -5.08
N LEU A 347 1.72 -7.71 -5.36
CA LEU A 347 2.01 -7.29 -6.72
C LEU A 347 3.30 -7.97 -7.17
N VAL A 348 3.25 -8.72 -8.26
CA VAL A 348 4.43 -9.32 -8.90
C VAL A 348 4.78 -8.51 -10.14
N ILE A 349 6.02 -8.02 -10.16
CA ILE A 349 6.59 -7.22 -11.25
C ILE A 349 7.81 -7.93 -11.83
N ASP A 350 8.05 -7.78 -13.11
CA ASP A 350 9.24 -8.29 -13.79
C ASP A 350 10.29 -7.19 -13.98
N VAL A 351 11.54 -7.58 -13.91
CA VAL A 351 12.68 -6.70 -14.19
C VAL A 351 13.05 -6.80 -15.66
N LEU A 352 12.92 -5.69 -16.37
CA LEU A 352 13.18 -5.61 -17.81
C LEU A 352 14.67 -5.53 -18.13
N GLU A 353 15.36 -4.62 -17.43
CA GLU A 353 16.78 -4.36 -17.65
C GLU A 353 17.41 -3.70 -16.41
N THR A 354 18.73 -3.62 -16.43
CA THR A 354 19.50 -2.94 -15.38
C THR A 354 20.46 -1.93 -15.98
N ALA A 355 20.67 -0.81 -15.30
CA ALA A 355 21.71 0.15 -15.60
C ALA A 355 22.64 0.31 -14.41
N SER A 356 23.92 0.08 -14.64
CA SER A 356 25.01 0.28 -13.67
C SER A 356 25.83 1.50 -14.06
N LEU A 357 26.50 2.11 -13.10
CA LEU A 357 27.50 3.12 -13.38
C LEU A 357 28.69 2.47 -14.10
N PRO A 358 29.34 3.19 -15.04
CA PRO A 358 30.48 2.64 -15.75
C PRO A 358 31.65 2.44 -14.79
N GLU A 359 32.33 1.30 -14.88
CA GLU A 359 33.54 1.00 -14.14
C GLU A 359 34.66 0.62 -15.09
N MET A 360 35.91 0.87 -14.69
CA MET A 360 37.06 0.38 -15.42
C MET A 360 37.24 -1.13 -15.18
N PRO A 361 37.76 -1.87 -16.18
CA PRO A 361 38.12 -3.26 -15.97
C PRO A 361 39.13 -3.41 -14.78
N GLU A 362 39.00 -4.47 -14.01
CA GLU A 362 39.92 -4.73 -12.87
C GLU A 362 41.41 -4.79 -13.28
N GLU A 363 41.70 -5.18 -14.53
CA GLU A 363 43.04 -5.28 -15.07
C GLU A 363 43.51 -3.97 -15.75
N PHE A 364 42.77 -2.85 -15.57
CA PHE A 364 43.14 -1.58 -16.18
C PHE A 364 44.43 -1.04 -15.56
N GLU A 365 45.36 -0.66 -16.44
CA GLU A 365 46.58 0.08 -16.10
C GLU A 365 46.65 1.35 -16.93
N ALA A 366 46.91 2.49 -16.27
CA ALA A 366 47.06 3.77 -16.97
C ALA A 366 48.33 3.78 -17.79
N LYS A 367 48.26 4.22 -19.06
CA LYS A 367 49.37 4.30 -19.98
C LYS A 367 49.95 5.71 -20.01
N GLU A 368 51.22 5.83 -20.39
CA GLU A 368 51.87 7.14 -20.56
C GLU A 368 51.09 8.08 -21.53
N THR A 369 50.40 7.48 -22.51
CA THR A 369 49.62 8.20 -23.52
C THR A 369 48.28 8.70 -23.06
N ASP A 370 47.78 8.22 -21.93
CA ASP A 370 46.48 8.61 -21.43
C ASP A 370 46.49 10.05 -20.90
N HIS A 371 45.31 10.67 -20.85
CA HIS A 371 45.16 12.03 -20.33
C HIS A 371 45.61 12.12 -18.87
N GLN A 372 46.19 13.26 -18.46
CA GLN A 372 46.73 13.41 -17.12
C GLN A 372 45.67 13.12 -16.01
N LEU A 373 44.43 13.60 -16.18
CA LEU A 373 43.35 13.36 -15.23
C LEU A 373 42.99 11.88 -15.09
N VAL A 374 43.16 11.07 -16.14
CA VAL A 374 42.98 9.60 -16.06
C VAL A 374 44.08 8.97 -15.20
N LYS A 375 45.32 9.42 -15.40
CA LYS A 375 46.45 8.96 -14.60
C LYS A 375 46.34 9.35 -13.14
N ASP A 376 45.92 10.55 -12.85
CA ASP A 376 45.72 11.06 -11.49
C ASP A 376 44.64 10.24 -10.75
N LEU A 377 43.50 9.96 -11.40
CA LEU A 377 42.46 9.07 -10.85
C LEU A 377 42.96 7.63 -10.66
N TYR A 378 43.76 7.13 -11.59
CA TYR A 378 44.35 5.80 -11.46
C TYR A 378 45.31 5.72 -10.27
N GLU A 379 46.15 6.74 -10.03
CA GLU A 379 47.03 6.82 -8.90
C GLU A 379 46.25 6.84 -7.58
N ILE A 380 45.14 7.56 -7.52
CA ILE A 380 44.23 7.54 -6.38
C ILE A 380 43.70 6.12 -6.18
N TRP A 381 43.17 5.47 -7.23
CA TRP A 381 42.55 4.15 -7.15
C TRP A 381 43.55 3.06 -6.69
N ASP A 382 44.78 3.06 -7.23
CA ASP A 382 45.83 2.08 -6.91
C ASP A 382 46.36 2.22 -5.47
N ASN A 383 46.35 3.44 -4.89
CA ASN A 383 46.86 3.74 -3.56
C ASN A 383 45.75 3.84 -2.48
N LEU A 384 44.49 3.57 -2.81
CA LEU A 384 43.35 3.73 -1.94
C LEU A 384 43.44 2.85 -0.69
N ASN A 385 43.28 3.44 0.48
CA ASN A 385 43.25 2.71 1.74
C ASN A 385 42.36 3.42 2.79
N PRO A 386 41.97 2.74 3.90
CA PRO A 386 41.06 3.30 4.90
C PRO A 386 41.52 4.58 5.59
N ARG A 387 42.79 4.99 5.47
CA ARG A 387 43.31 6.19 6.16
C ARG A 387 43.18 7.44 5.33
N ASN A 388 43.31 7.31 4.01
CA ASN A 388 43.27 8.43 3.06
C ASN A 388 41.96 8.53 2.24
N MET A 389 41.09 7.52 2.31
CA MET A 389 39.91 7.39 1.43
C MET A 389 39.02 8.63 1.37
N LEU A 390 38.93 9.44 2.43
CA LEU A 390 38.10 10.66 2.44
C LEU A 390 38.79 11.80 1.66
N GLU A 391 40.11 11.95 1.82
CA GLU A 391 40.91 12.90 1.04
C GLU A 391 40.89 12.48 -0.44
N ASP A 392 41.16 11.21 -0.70
CA ASP A 392 41.13 10.64 -2.07
C ASP A 392 39.77 10.81 -2.76
N TRP A 393 38.68 10.72 -2.00
CA TRP A 393 37.35 10.98 -2.55
C TRP A 393 37.17 12.44 -2.96
N HIS A 394 37.59 13.39 -2.14
CA HIS A 394 37.53 14.80 -2.49
C HIS A 394 38.42 15.14 -3.70
N ASP A 395 39.61 14.55 -3.77
CA ASP A 395 40.51 14.73 -4.90
C ASP A 395 39.90 14.15 -6.18
N ALA A 396 39.27 12.96 -6.11
CA ALA A 396 38.55 12.37 -7.24
C ALA A 396 37.36 13.22 -7.70
N GLU A 397 36.57 13.81 -6.77
CA GLU A 397 35.51 14.75 -7.11
C GLU A 397 36.03 15.98 -7.83
N GLN A 398 37.11 16.57 -7.33
CA GLN A 398 37.74 17.73 -7.95
C GLN A 398 38.24 17.41 -9.37
N ILE A 399 38.89 16.27 -9.57
CA ILE A 399 39.36 15.82 -10.91
C ILE A 399 38.17 15.66 -11.87
N ARG A 400 37.07 15.07 -11.40
CA ARG A 400 35.84 14.91 -12.19
C ARG A 400 35.25 16.26 -12.60
N GLU A 401 35.18 17.23 -11.67
CA GLU A 401 34.68 18.56 -11.95
C GLU A 401 35.55 19.30 -12.97
N GLU A 402 36.88 19.20 -12.84
CA GLU A 402 37.82 19.75 -13.79
C GLU A 402 37.62 19.13 -15.21
N ALA A 403 37.48 17.81 -15.28
CA ALA A 403 37.21 17.11 -16.53
C ALA A 403 35.92 17.59 -17.23
N LEU A 404 34.85 17.82 -16.44
CA LEU A 404 33.58 18.37 -16.98
C LEU A 404 33.76 19.79 -17.54
N GLN A 405 34.54 20.63 -16.86
CA GLN A 405 34.84 21.99 -17.33
C GLN A 405 35.68 21.94 -18.63
N LEU A 406 36.76 21.13 -18.67
CA LEU A 406 37.62 20.98 -19.84
C LEU A 406 36.84 20.44 -21.04
N PHE A 407 35.93 19.46 -20.81
CA PHE A 407 35.02 18.95 -21.84
C PHE A 407 34.09 20.05 -22.37
N SER A 408 33.51 20.84 -21.50
CA SER A 408 32.62 21.95 -21.89
C SER A 408 33.33 23.04 -22.72
N HIS A 409 34.63 23.17 -22.53
CA HIS A 409 35.49 24.08 -23.34
C HIS A 409 36.07 23.43 -24.58
N GLY A 410 35.75 22.17 -24.85
CA GLY A 410 36.26 21.44 -26.04
C GLY A 410 37.74 21.05 -25.95
N ILE A 411 38.34 21.03 -24.77
CA ILE A 411 39.74 20.66 -24.53
C ILE A 411 39.88 19.15 -24.39
N VAL A 412 38.96 18.52 -23.64
CA VAL A 412 38.86 17.08 -23.48
C VAL A 412 37.85 16.53 -24.49
N ASP A 413 38.18 15.44 -25.18
CA ASP A 413 37.25 14.76 -26.09
C ASP A 413 36.30 13.79 -25.35
N LEU A 414 35.28 13.29 -26.07
CA LEU A 414 34.26 12.41 -25.50
C LEU A 414 34.84 11.09 -24.98
N LYS A 415 35.87 10.54 -25.65
CA LYS A 415 36.49 9.28 -25.24
C LYS A 415 37.22 9.44 -23.90
N THR A 416 38.05 10.46 -23.80
CA THR A 416 38.79 10.79 -22.57
C THR A 416 37.82 11.10 -21.41
N ARG A 417 36.72 11.83 -21.68
CA ARG A 417 35.70 12.06 -20.70
C ARG A 417 35.07 10.76 -20.18
N ALA A 418 34.74 9.82 -21.06
CA ALA A 418 34.18 8.52 -20.68
C ALA A 418 35.16 7.69 -19.81
N GLU A 419 36.45 7.73 -20.15
CA GLU A 419 37.50 7.09 -19.35
C GLU A 419 37.62 7.71 -17.96
N ILE A 420 37.59 9.03 -17.82
CA ILE A 420 37.59 9.73 -16.54
C ILE A 420 36.33 9.40 -15.72
N GLU A 421 35.15 9.38 -16.33
CA GLU A 421 33.91 9.01 -15.65
C GLU A 421 33.96 7.57 -15.12
N ALA A 422 34.41 6.61 -15.93
CA ALA A 422 34.55 5.22 -15.51
C ALA A 422 35.57 5.05 -14.35
N MET A 423 36.72 5.72 -14.44
CA MET A 423 37.74 5.69 -13.39
C MET A 423 37.22 6.31 -12.09
N TYR A 424 36.54 7.46 -12.17
CA TYR A 424 35.93 8.10 -11.00
C TYR A 424 34.97 7.16 -10.26
N TRP A 425 34.08 6.48 -11.02
CA TRP A 425 33.14 5.54 -10.41
C TRP A 425 33.84 4.31 -9.83
N SER A 426 34.93 3.83 -10.45
CA SER A 426 35.76 2.75 -9.87
C SER A 426 36.37 3.16 -8.53
N VAL A 427 36.87 4.40 -8.41
CA VAL A 427 37.35 4.96 -7.13
C VAL A 427 36.20 4.99 -6.11
N CYS A 428 35.01 5.46 -6.47
CA CYS A 428 33.86 5.51 -5.58
C CYS A 428 33.42 4.12 -5.12
N HIS A 429 33.42 3.11 -6.00
CA HIS A 429 33.10 1.72 -5.66
C HIS A 429 34.09 1.15 -4.63
N GLU A 430 35.39 1.39 -4.83
CA GLU A 430 36.41 0.90 -3.88
C GLU A 430 36.31 1.62 -2.52
N ILE A 431 36.09 2.94 -2.52
CA ILE A 431 35.82 3.71 -1.29
C ILE A 431 34.60 3.13 -0.54
N ASN A 432 33.52 2.82 -1.25
CA ASN A 432 32.32 2.23 -0.64
C ASN A 432 32.60 0.84 -0.06
N ASN A 433 33.44 0.02 -0.74
CA ASN A 433 33.85 -1.28 -0.25
C ASN A 433 34.68 -1.17 1.04
N LEU A 434 35.61 -0.23 1.09
CA LEU A 434 36.41 0.06 2.29
C LEU A 434 35.52 0.56 3.44
N ALA A 435 34.58 1.47 3.15
CA ALA A 435 33.68 2.06 4.15
C ALA A 435 32.78 1.01 4.82
N LYS A 436 32.31 -0.03 4.09
CA LYS A 436 31.52 -1.14 4.65
C LYS A 436 32.21 -1.92 5.77
N HIS A 437 33.53 -1.90 5.82
CA HIS A 437 34.31 -2.59 6.84
C HIS A 437 34.68 -1.71 8.02
N MET A 438 34.29 -0.43 8.04
CA MET A 438 34.58 0.52 9.10
C MET A 438 33.51 0.51 10.20
N LYS A 439 33.94 0.68 11.45
CA LYS A 439 33.03 0.86 12.60
C LYS A 439 32.27 2.19 12.56
N HIS A 440 32.86 3.22 11.97
CA HIS A 440 32.31 4.56 11.85
C HIS A 440 32.57 5.07 10.42
N VAL A 441 31.53 5.15 9.64
CA VAL A 441 31.58 5.71 8.28
C VAL A 441 31.50 7.24 8.41
N PRO A 442 32.41 8.01 7.77
CA PRO A 442 32.31 9.46 7.69
C PRO A 442 30.94 9.91 7.15
N GLU A 443 30.44 11.04 7.65
CA GLU A 443 29.10 11.53 7.27
C GLU A 443 28.99 11.81 5.78
N GLU A 444 30.06 12.31 5.17
CA GLU A 444 30.16 12.64 3.73
C GLU A 444 30.06 11.40 2.83
N LEU A 445 30.48 10.22 3.31
CA LEU A 445 30.37 8.94 2.58
C LEU A 445 29.04 8.23 2.83
N ARG A 446 28.19 8.76 3.75
CA ARG A 446 26.86 8.18 3.99
C ARG A 446 25.97 8.42 2.77
N GLY A 447 25.41 7.36 2.23
CA GLY A 447 24.57 7.40 1.05
C GLY A 447 25.31 7.17 -0.28
N LEU A 448 26.63 6.95 -0.23
CA LEU A 448 27.40 6.55 -1.42
C LEU A 448 26.89 5.22 -1.99
N ASP A 449 26.45 4.30 -1.14
CA ASP A 449 25.79 3.05 -1.52
C ASP A 449 24.55 3.27 -2.38
N LYS A 450 23.74 4.31 -2.09
CA LYS A 450 22.56 4.69 -2.89
C LYS A 450 22.95 5.29 -4.24
N ILE A 451 24.01 6.10 -4.27
CA ILE A 451 24.51 6.72 -5.51
C ILE A 451 25.05 5.64 -6.46
N LEU A 452 25.77 4.66 -5.89
CA LEU A 452 26.40 3.55 -6.62
C LEU A 452 25.43 2.39 -6.93
N ALA A 453 24.21 2.43 -6.40
CA ALA A 453 23.24 1.38 -6.63
C ALA A 453 22.86 1.26 -8.11
N ASP A 454 22.78 0.01 -8.58
CA ASP A 454 22.23 -0.29 -9.90
C ASP A 454 20.76 0.16 -9.98
N LYS A 455 20.35 0.60 -11.16
CA LYS A 455 18.94 0.90 -11.45
C LYS A 455 18.31 -0.32 -12.08
N TYR A 456 17.32 -0.92 -11.43
CA TYR A 456 16.53 -2.02 -11.94
C TYR A 456 15.22 -1.47 -12.47
N PHE A 457 15.04 -1.50 -13.79
CA PHE A 457 13.83 -1.04 -14.47
C PHE A 457 12.79 -2.15 -14.45
N CYS A 458 11.69 -1.89 -13.77
CA CYS A 458 10.63 -2.86 -13.51
C CYS A 458 9.37 -2.47 -14.29
N ASN A 459 8.73 -3.45 -14.91
CA ASN A 459 7.51 -3.28 -15.70
C ASN A 459 6.31 -3.02 -14.78
N PHE A 460 6.11 -1.81 -14.36
CA PHE A 460 4.95 -1.33 -13.60
C PHE A 460 4.93 0.20 -13.57
N SER A 461 3.82 0.79 -13.14
CA SER A 461 3.73 2.21 -12.78
C SER A 461 3.62 2.34 -11.26
N LEU A 462 4.53 3.09 -10.65
CA LEU A 462 4.49 3.38 -9.21
C LEU A 462 3.20 4.14 -8.84
N PHE A 463 2.80 5.08 -9.70
CA PHE A 463 1.63 5.94 -9.49
C PHE A 463 0.33 5.14 -9.51
N GLN A 464 0.23 4.15 -10.39
CA GLN A 464 -0.93 3.28 -10.50
C GLN A 464 -0.96 2.20 -9.42
N SER A 465 0.16 1.52 -9.17
CA SER A 465 0.17 0.31 -8.37
C SER A 465 0.53 0.52 -6.90
N LEU A 466 1.31 1.57 -6.57
CA LEU A 466 1.82 1.86 -5.23
C LEU A 466 1.71 3.35 -4.88
N PRO A 467 0.52 3.96 -5.01
CA PRO A 467 0.35 5.41 -4.83
C PRO A 467 0.78 5.90 -3.44
N ASP A 468 0.58 5.12 -2.38
CA ASP A 468 1.01 5.52 -1.03
C ASP A 468 2.54 5.55 -0.90
N SER A 469 3.28 4.74 -1.67
CA SER A 469 4.75 4.80 -1.69
C SER A 469 5.23 6.14 -2.24
N TRP A 470 4.61 6.62 -3.31
CA TRP A 470 4.91 7.90 -3.92
C TRP A 470 4.39 9.09 -3.08
N ALA A 471 3.11 9.06 -2.71
CA ALA A 471 2.43 10.23 -2.12
C ALA A 471 2.83 10.50 -0.66
N ILE A 472 3.13 9.47 0.10
CA ILE A 472 3.36 9.56 1.55
C ILE A 472 4.55 8.71 2.04
N ASP A 473 5.44 8.28 1.17
CA ASP A 473 6.59 7.42 1.49
C ASP A 473 6.21 6.15 2.28
N GLN A 474 5.01 5.56 2.02
CA GLN A 474 4.64 4.31 2.65
C GLN A 474 5.61 3.21 2.22
N LEU A 475 6.18 2.54 3.21
CA LEU A 475 7.07 1.41 2.98
C LEU A 475 6.26 0.14 2.70
N PHE A 476 6.67 -0.61 1.69
CA PHE A 476 6.18 -1.96 1.40
C PHE A 476 7.35 -2.93 1.38
N PRO A 477 7.20 -4.16 1.92
CA PRO A 477 8.21 -5.20 1.75
C PRO A 477 8.37 -5.56 0.28
N ILE A 478 9.61 -5.57 -0.21
CA ILE A 478 9.93 -5.96 -1.59
C ILE A 478 11.08 -6.95 -1.57
N MET A 479 10.95 -8.05 -2.31
CA MET A 479 12.02 -9.03 -2.45
C MET A 479 11.84 -9.84 -3.73
N PRO A 480 12.91 -10.51 -4.22
CA PRO A 480 12.76 -11.51 -5.28
C PRO A 480 11.83 -12.64 -4.83
N ILE A 481 11.01 -13.16 -5.75
CA ILE A 481 10.19 -14.35 -5.45
C ILE A 481 10.88 -15.66 -5.81
N GLN A 482 12.12 -15.61 -6.29
CA GLN A 482 12.91 -16.73 -6.77
C GLN A 482 14.40 -16.54 -6.47
N ARG A 483 15.22 -17.62 -6.58
CA ARG A 483 16.68 -17.60 -6.42
C ARG A 483 17.15 -17.18 -5.03
N LEU A 484 16.34 -17.39 -4.01
CA LEU A 484 16.68 -17.01 -2.63
C LEU A 484 17.63 -18.01 -1.94
N ASP A 485 18.02 -19.09 -2.62
CA ASP A 485 19.12 -19.98 -2.30
C ASP A 485 20.48 -19.48 -2.84
N GLU A 486 20.46 -18.45 -3.72
CA GLU A 486 21.63 -17.76 -4.24
C GLU A 486 21.90 -16.47 -3.42
N ARG A 487 23.17 -16.09 -3.28
CA ARG A 487 23.53 -14.82 -2.65
C ARG A 487 23.27 -13.66 -3.59
N PRO A 488 22.49 -12.64 -3.21
CA PRO A 488 22.36 -11.41 -3.97
C PRO A 488 23.70 -10.64 -3.93
N THR A 489 24.19 -10.22 -5.10
CA THR A 489 25.49 -9.59 -5.25
C THR A 489 25.42 -8.15 -5.75
N ARG A 490 24.21 -7.65 -6.07
CA ARG A 490 23.95 -6.29 -6.53
C ARG A 490 23.14 -5.52 -5.49
N ASN A 491 23.46 -4.26 -5.31
CA ASN A 491 22.61 -3.31 -4.59
C ASN A 491 21.85 -2.49 -5.60
N ALA A 492 20.53 -2.38 -5.45
CA ALA A 492 19.66 -1.77 -6.44
C ALA A 492 18.70 -0.74 -5.86
N THR A 493 18.30 0.20 -6.70
CA THR A 493 17.06 0.96 -6.58
C THR A 493 16.11 0.53 -7.69
N LEU A 494 14.81 0.57 -7.44
CA LEU A 494 13.81 0.18 -8.44
C LEU A 494 13.29 1.41 -9.16
N GLN A 495 13.21 1.33 -10.48
CA GLN A 495 12.64 2.36 -11.35
C GLN A 495 11.40 1.76 -12.01
N ASP A 496 10.31 2.51 -12.08
CA ASP A 496 9.17 2.15 -12.89
C ASP A 496 9.40 2.51 -14.38
N ILE A 497 8.42 2.21 -15.23
CA ILE A 497 8.51 2.51 -16.68
C ILE A 497 7.88 3.85 -17.06
N THR A 498 7.42 4.65 -16.10
CA THR A 498 6.93 5.99 -16.39
C THR A 498 8.08 6.93 -16.73
N CYS A 499 7.80 8.03 -17.41
CA CYS A 499 8.82 9.03 -17.72
C CYS A 499 9.12 9.99 -16.55
N ASP A 500 8.41 9.86 -15.43
CA ASP A 500 8.57 10.74 -14.27
C ASP A 500 9.75 10.30 -13.40
N SER A 501 10.54 11.27 -12.95
CA SER A 501 11.68 11.03 -12.06
C SER A 501 11.30 10.53 -10.67
N ASP A 502 10.03 10.71 -10.27
CA ASP A 502 9.49 10.21 -9.00
C ASP A 502 9.03 8.75 -9.08
N GLY A 503 8.96 8.17 -10.30
CA GLY A 503 8.67 6.75 -10.53
C GLY A 503 9.79 5.82 -10.06
N LYS A 504 10.17 5.91 -8.78
CA LYS A 504 11.26 5.12 -8.18
C LYS A 504 10.99 4.72 -6.74
N ILE A 505 11.51 3.56 -6.34
CA ILE A 505 11.55 3.10 -4.95
C ILE A 505 13.01 3.05 -4.50
N ALA A 506 13.31 3.72 -3.39
CA ALA A 506 14.66 3.82 -2.85
C ALA A 506 14.69 3.67 -1.31
N ASN A 507 13.64 3.10 -0.72
CA ASN A 507 13.59 2.72 0.69
C ASN A 507 13.05 1.30 0.78
N PHE A 508 13.79 0.41 1.43
CA PHE A 508 13.52 -1.02 1.45
C PHE A 508 13.65 -1.60 2.86
N VAL A 509 12.96 -2.69 3.13
CA VAL A 509 13.14 -3.49 4.33
C VAL A 509 14.30 -4.46 4.10
N THR A 510 15.41 -4.27 4.79
CA THR A 510 16.58 -5.13 4.72
C THR A 510 17.19 -5.32 6.10
N ASP A 511 17.61 -6.54 6.47
CA ASP A 511 18.24 -6.86 7.77
C ASP A 511 17.46 -6.34 9.00
N GLY A 512 16.13 -6.26 8.91
CA GLY A 512 15.28 -5.68 9.97
C GLY A 512 15.41 -4.17 10.15
N HIS A 513 15.95 -3.46 9.14
CA HIS A 513 16.08 -2.01 9.10
C HIS A 513 15.51 -1.44 7.80
N ILE A 514 15.34 -0.12 7.74
CA ILE A 514 15.02 0.58 6.50
C ILE A 514 16.34 0.99 5.85
N GLY A 515 16.66 0.35 4.72
CA GLY A 515 17.84 0.63 3.89
C GLY A 515 17.49 1.45 2.65
N ASN A 516 18.51 2.03 2.02
CA ASN A 516 18.36 2.84 0.80
C ASN A 516 18.59 2.03 -0.49
N VAL A 517 18.94 0.77 -0.37
CA VAL A 517 19.19 -0.15 -1.48
C VAL A 517 18.58 -1.51 -1.19
N LEU A 518 18.16 -2.19 -2.25
CA LEU A 518 17.66 -3.57 -2.19
C LEU A 518 18.74 -4.50 -2.75
N PRO A 519 19.23 -5.46 -1.96
CA PRO A 519 20.13 -6.50 -2.47
C PRO A 519 19.39 -7.40 -3.47
N LEU A 520 19.91 -7.52 -4.70
CA LEU A 520 19.31 -8.29 -5.78
C LEU A 520 20.36 -9.16 -6.49
N HIS A 521 19.87 -10.09 -7.32
CA HIS A 521 20.69 -10.95 -8.15
C HIS A 521 20.91 -10.32 -9.53
N PRO A 522 22.06 -10.49 -10.17
CA PRO A 522 22.24 -10.09 -11.56
C PRO A 522 21.26 -10.83 -12.46
N LEU A 523 20.76 -10.16 -13.51
CA LEU A 523 19.84 -10.78 -14.46
C LEU A 523 20.54 -11.90 -15.22
N LYS A 524 19.82 -13.01 -15.45
CA LYS A 524 20.25 -14.12 -16.32
C LYS A 524 19.58 -13.98 -17.68
N LYS A 525 20.34 -14.20 -18.73
CA LYS A 525 19.80 -14.09 -20.09
C LYS A 525 18.68 -15.11 -20.32
N ASN A 526 17.56 -14.64 -20.86
CA ASN A 526 16.34 -15.42 -21.18
C ASN A 526 15.67 -16.09 -19.95
N GLU A 527 15.94 -15.61 -18.74
CA GLU A 527 15.19 -16.02 -17.53
C GLU A 527 14.46 -14.79 -16.98
N PRO A 528 13.13 -14.85 -16.80
CA PRO A 528 12.41 -13.76 -16.16
C PRO A 528 12.86 -13.62 -14.70
N TYR A 529 12.97 -12.40 -14.24
CA TYR A 529 13.34 -12.10 -12.85
C TYR A 529 12.22 -11.30 -12.20
N TYR A 530 11.49 -11.95 -11.31
CA TYR A 530 10.32 -11.38 -10.65
C TYR A 530 10.63 -10.85 -9.27
N LEU A 531 10.05 -9.69 -8.95
CA LEU A 531 10.02 -9.13 -7.61
C LEU A 531 8.59 -9.12 -7.12
N GLY A 532 8.39 -9.52 -5.85
CA GLY A 532 7.12 -9.38 -5.16
C GLY A 532 7.12 -8.12 -4.31
N VAL A 533 6.06 -7.32 -4.41
CA VAL A 533 5.72 -6.23 -3.51
C VAL A 533 4.57 -6.69 -2.64
N PHE A 534 4.83 -6.83 -1.34
CA PHE A 534 3.91 -7.48 -0.41
C PHE A 534 3.09 -6.48 0.39
N LEU A 535 1.98 -6.94 0.99
CA LEU A 535 1.10 -6.17 1.87
C LEU A 535 0.39 -5.00 1.16
N VAL A 536 0.10 -5.13 -0.12
CA VAL A 536 -0.49 -4.08 -0.96
C VAL A 536 -2.03 -4.12 -1.00
N GLY A 537 -2.67 -5.02 -0.26
CA GLY A 537 -4.14 -5.22 -0.28
C GLY A 537 -4.98 -4.08 0.32
N ALA A 538 -4.34 -3.07 0.92
CA ALA A 538 -5.02 -1.92 1.51
C ALA A 538 -4.65 -0.64 0.77
N TYR A 539 -5.63 0.07 0.23
CA TYR A 539 -5.59 1.37 -0.45
C TYR A 539 -4.96 1.39 -1.83
N GLN A 540 -3.97 0.55 -2.15
CA GLN A 540 -3.15 0.71 -3.35
C GLN A 540 -3.96 0.58 -4.66
N GLU A 541 -4.84 -0.40 -4.77
CA GLU A 541 -5.61 -0.63 -6.00
C GLU A 541 -6.61 0.48 -6.35
N ILE A 542 -7.03 1.27 -5.37
CA ILE A 542 -8.13 2.23 -5.54
C ILE A 542 -7.69 3.69 -5.48
N LEU A 543 -6.44 3.96 -5.11
CA LEU A 543 -5.85 5.30 -5.09
C LEU A 543 -4.90 5.53 -6.26
N GLY A 544 -4.80 4.58 -7.19
CA GLY A 544 -3.92 4.65 -8.35
C GLY A 544 -4.22 5.85 -9.26
N ASP A 545 -3.18 6.33 -9.94
CA ASP A 545 -3.24 7.44 -10.90
C ASP A 545 -2.57 7.04 -12.22
N MET A 546 -3.24 7.32 -13.34
CA MET A 546 -2.84 6.92 -14.69
C MET A 546 -1.73 7.81 -15.28
N HIS A 547 -0.63 8.01 -14.58
CA HIS A 547 0.52 8.72 -15.15
C HIS A 547 1.03 7.99 -16.41
N ASN A 548 1.27 8.72 -17.50
CA ASN A 548 1.55 8.19 -18.85
C ASN A 548 0.48 7.21 -19.40
N LEU A 549 -0.73 7.21 -18.87
CA LEU A 549 -1.83 6.32 -19.25
C LEU A 549 -1.53 4.82 -19.03
N PHE A 550 -0.70 4.50 -18.04
CA PHE A 550 -0.65 3.14 -17.52
C PHE A 550 -1.88 2.91 -16.65
N GLY A 551 -2.70 1.94 -17.03
CA GLY A 551 -3.94 1.58 -16.34
C GLY A 551 -3.75 0.53 -15.26
N ASP A 552 -4.86 -0.05 -14.79
CA ASP A 552 -4.84 -1.15 -13.83
C ASP A 552 -4.05 -2.35 -14.35
N THR A 553 -3.34 -3.03 -13.45
CA THR A 553 -2.58 -4.24 -13.78
C THR A 553 -3.52 -5.45 -13.89
N ASN A 554 -3.06 -6.49 -14.59
CA ASN A 554 -3.68 -7.81 -14.50
C ASN A 554 -3.86 -8.21 -13.03
N ALA A 555 -4.93 -8.93 -12.69
CA ALA A 555 -5.12 -9.46 -11.36
C ALA A 555 -5.63 -10.91 -11.40
N ALA A 556 -5.23 -11.72 -10.43
CA ALA A 556 -5.68 -13.10 -10.29
C ALA A 556 -6.12 -13.40 -8.86
N HIS A 557 -7.28 -14.04 -8.73
CA HIS A 557 -7.78 -14.57 -7.45
C HIS A 557 -7.34 -16.02 -7.31
N ILE A 558 -6.69 -16.33 -6.20
CA ILE A 558 -6.08 -17.63 -5.93
C ILE A 558 -6.56 -18.13 -4.58
N SER A 559 -7.30 -19.21 -4.58
CA SER A 559 -7.79 -19.88 -3.37
C SER A 559 -7.20 -21.28 -3.19
N VAL A 560 -7.37 -21.82 -2.00
CA VAL A 560 -6.99 -23.20 -1.66
C VAL A 560 -8.23 -24.10 -1.72
N LYS A 561 -8.19 -25.14 -2.56
CA LYS A 561 -9.22 -26.18 -2.65
C LYS A 561 -8.58 -27.56 -2.59
N ASP A 562 -9.02 -28.38 -1.66
CA ASP A 562 -8.50 -29.76 -1.47
C ASP A 562 -6.96 -29.83 -1.32
N GLY A 563 -6.38 -28.84 -0.62
CA GLY A 563 -4.94 -28.77 -0.37
C GLY A 563 -4.08 -28.34 -1.58
N LYS A 564 -4.72 -27.81 -2.63
CA LYS A 564 -4.06 -27.27 -3.82
C LYS A 564 -4.55 -25.85 -4.09
N TYR A 565 -3.73 -25.06 -4.75
CA TYR A 565 -4.20 -23.75 -5.22
C TYR A 565 -5.08 -23.91 -6.46
N CYS A 566 -5.98 -22.96 -6.63
CA CYS A 566 -6.84 -22.81 -7.79
C CYS A 566 -6.84 -21.33 -8.19
N ILE A 567 -6.60 -21.04 -9.46
CA ILE A 567 -6.83 -19.72 -10.02
C ILE A 567 -8.33 -19.61 -10.32
N ASP A 568 -9.08 -19.01 -9.41
CA ASP A 568 -10.55 -18.93 -9.50
C ASP A 568 -11.01 -17.96 -10.57
N GLN A 569 -10.32 -16.83 -10.69
CA GLN A 569 -10.67 -15.77 -11.63
C GLN A 569 -9.43 -14.97 -12.02
N ILE A 570 -9.38 -14.58 -13.28
CA ILE A 570 -8.40 -13.64 -13.82
C ILE A 570 -9.16 -12.40 -14.26
N PHE A 571 -8.62 -11.24 -13.94
CA PHE A 571 -9.08 -9.93 -14.40
C PHE A 571 -7.98 -9.36 -15.27
N ASP A 572 -8.31 -9.12 -16.54
CA ASP A 572 -7.39 -8.45 -17.44
C ASP A 572 -7.19 -7.01 -16.97
N GLY A 573 -5.95 -6.53 -17.05
CA GLY A 573 -5.64 -5.14 -16.83
C GLY A 573 -6.18 -4.26 -17.96
N GLU A 574 -6.17 -2.95 -17.75
CA GLU A 574 -6.74 -2.02 -18.71
C GLU A 574 -6.00 -1.99 -20.04
N THR A 575 -6.79 -1.97 -21.12
CA THR A 575 -6.31 -1.85 -22.50
C THR A 575 -6.03 -0.39 -22.86
N VAL A 576 -5.28 -0.18 -23.94
CA VAL A 576 -5.03 1.17 -24.48
C VAL A 576 -6.34 1.87 -24.84
N GLU A 577 -7.36 1.15 -25.36
CA GLU A 577 -8.67 1.72 -25.69
C GLU A 577 -9.39 2.24 -24.42
N GLU A 578 -9.37 1.49 -23.34
CA GLU A 578 -10.04 1.83 -22.08
C GLU A 578 -9.43 3.06 -21.42
N VAL A 579 -8.11 3.13 -21.28
CA VAL A 579 -7.44 4.31 -20.70
C VAL A 579 -7.58 5.56 -21.57
N LEU A 580 -7.64 5.41 -22.91
CA LEU A 580 -7.90 6.50 -23.83
C LEU A 580 -9.34 7.03 -23.67
N ASP A 581 -10.33 6.14 -23.52
CA ASP A 581 -11.72 6.52 -23.32
C ASP A 581 -11.92 7.24 -21.98
N TYR A 582 -11.23 6.78 -20.93
CA TYR A 582 -11.27 7.45 -19.62
C TYR A 582 -10.81 8.91 -19.67
N VAL A 583 -9.80 9.23 -20.49
CA VAL A 583 -9.35 10.61 -20.74
C VAL A 583 -10.03 11.26 -21.96
N GLN A 584 -11.19 10.75 -22.37
CA GLN A 584 -12.12 11.32 -23.34
C GLN A 584 -11.64 11.29 -24.80
N TYR A 585 -10.66 10.47 -25.16
CA TYR A 585 -10.41 10.13 -26.55
C TYR A 585 -11.40 9.07 -27.01
N ASN A 586 -12.04 9.30 -28.16
CA ASN A 586 -12.92 8.30 -28.75
C ASN A 586 -12.13 7.42 -29.74
N PRO A 587 -11.88 6.14 -29.46
CA PRO A 587 -11.05 5.26 -30.29
C PRO A 587 -11.53 5.15 -31.74
N LYS A 588 -12.85 5.09 -31.97
CA LYS A 588 -13.43 5.06 -33.33
C LYS A 588 -13.15 6.35 -34.12
N LYS A 589 -13.10 7.50 -33.43
CA LYS A 589 -12.76 8.77 -34.07
C LYS A 589 -11.26 8.80 -34.42
N LEU A 590 -10.41 8.31 -33.54
CA LEU A 590 -8.97 8.22 -33.77
C LEU A 590 -8.67 7.34 -35.00
N VAL A 591 -9.26 6.15 -35.08
CA VAL A 591 -9.10 5.25 -36.25
C VAL A 591 -9.52 5.94 -37.53
N ARG A 592 -10.69 6.65 -37.56
CA ARG A 592 -11.14 7.38 -38.76
C ARG A 592 -10.16 8.48 -39.19
N GLN A 593 -9.60 9.21 -38.25
CA GLN A 593 -8.58 10.24 -38.54
C GLN A 593 -7.35 9.62 -39.19
N LEU A 594 -6.90 8.47 -38.69
CA LEU A 594 -5.76 7.74 -39.29
C LEU A 594 -6.09 7.17 -40.65
N GLU A 595 -7.27 6.63 -40.89
CA GLU A 595 -7.73 6.18 -42.21
C GLU A 595 -7.65 7.30 -43.26
N GLN A 596 -8.07 8.51 -42.88
CA GLN A 596 -7.96 9.68 -43.73
C GLN A 596 -6.49 10.05 -44.03
N TRP A 597 -5.65 10.01 -43.01
CA TRP A 597 -4.22 10.30 -43.13
C TRP A 597 -3.51 9.26 -44.00
N VAL A 598 -3.75 7.98 -43.78
CA VAL A 598 -3.21 6.88 -44.62
C VAL A 598 -3.67 7.02 -46.06
N THR A 599 -4.96 7.26 -46.29
CA THR A 599 -5.49 7.47 -47.65
C THR A 599 -4.80 8.62 -48.37
N LYS A 600 -4.53 9.73 -47.67
CA LYS A 600 -3.79 10.87 -48.22
C LYS A 600 -2.33 10.49 -48.53
N SER A 601 -1.65 9.79 -47.62
CA SER A 601 -0.27 9.38 -47.75
C SER A 601 -0.04 8.42 -48.95
N VAL A 602 -0.99 7.48 -49.16
CA VAL A 602 -0.99 6.60 -50.36
C VAL A 602 -1.19 7.40 -51.63
N LYS A 603 -2.14 8.35 -51.66
CA LYS A 603 -2.36 9.22 -52.83
C LYS A 603 -1.13 10.09 -53.16
N GLU A 604 -0.40 10.53 -52.17
CA GLU A 604 0.82 11.31 -52.30
C GLU A 604 2.05 10.46 -52.64
N GLY A 605 1.91 9.14 -52.74
CA GLY A 605 3.00 8.20 -53.03
C GLY A 605 4.04 8.06 -51.91
N LYS A 606 3.72 8.43 -50.68
CA LYS A 606 4.61 8.31 -49.50
C LYS A 606 4.71 6.87 -49.01
N ILE A 607 3.63 6.12 -49.12
CA ILE A 607 3.53 4.70 -48.74
C ILE A 607 2.69 3.96 -49.78
N SER A 608 2.88 2.66 -49.91
CA SER A 608 2.02 1.77 -50.67
C SER A 608 0.69 1.51 -49.99
N LEU A 609 -0.29 0.96 -50.71
CA LEU A 609 -1.58 0.56 -50.13
C LEU A 609 -1.41 -0.54 -49.08
N ASP A 610 -0.46 -1.46 -49.28
CA ASP A 610 -0.25 -2.59 -48.36
C ASP A 610 0.43 -2.12 -47.07
N GLU A 611 1.41 -1.23 -47.13
CA GLU A 611 1.99 -0.57 -45.95
C GLU A 611 0.92 0.22 -45.15
N GLY A 612 -0.01 0.91 -45.87
CA GLY A 612 -1.12 1.60 -45.23
C GLY A 612 -2.11 0.66 -44.50
N LYS A 613 -2.38 -0.52 -45.06
CA LYS A 613 -3.19 -1.55 -44.43
C LYS A 613 -2.51 -2.14 -43.19
N GLU A 614 -1.21 -2.43 -43.31
CA GLU A 614 -0.40 -2.94 -42.20
C GLU A 614 -0.38 -1.95 -41.04
N PHE A 615 -0.11 -0.69 -41.29
CA PHE A 615 -0.13 0.37 -40.29
C PHE A 615 -1.49 0.45 -39.55
N LEU A 616 -2.60 0.50 -40.33
CA LEU A 616 -3.95 0.55 -39.72
C LEU A 616 -4.29 -0.73 -38.93
N GLY A 617 -3.80 -1.88 -39.41
CA GLY A 617 -3.94 -3.15 -38.70
C GLY A 617 -3.22 -3.14 -37.36
N THR A 618 -1.95 -2.76 -37.35
CA THR A 618 -1.11 -2.63 -36.15
C THR A 618 -1.71 -1.64 -35.16
N TYR A 619 -2.15 -0.47 -35.64
CA TYR A 619 -2.78 0.52 -34.77
C TYR A 619 -4.08 0.01 -34.11
N ARG A 620 -4.96 -0.64 -34.89
CA ARG A 620 -6.21 -1.20 -34.35
C ARG A 620 -5.95 -2.31 -33.34
N ASN A 621 -5.01 -3.21 -33.63
CA ASN A 621 -4.65 -4.28 -32.71
C ASN A 621 -4.06 -3.72 -31.42
N GLY A 622 -3.22 -2.68 -31.52
CA GLY A 622 -2.62 -2.02 -30.37
C GLY A 622 -3.63 -1.36 -29.42
N LEU A 623 -4.82 -0.96 -29.91
CA LEU A 623 -5.86 -0.42 -29.05
C LEU A 623 -6.40 -1.45 -28.03
N PHE A 624 -6.36 -2.74 -28.37
CA PHE A 624 -6.78 -3.83 -27.50
C PHE A 624 -5.63 -4.42 -26.68
N GLY A 625 -4.42 -3.88 -26.85
CA GLY A 625 -3.26 -4.32 -26.11
C GLY A 625 -3.27 -3.83 -24.65
N TYR A 626 -2.58 -4.57 -23.80
CA TYR A 626 -2.31 -4.20 -22.41
C TYR A 626 -1.46 -2.93 -22.35
N THR A 627 -1.64 -2.08 -21.34
CA THR A 627 -0.92 -0.79 -21.27
C THR A 627 0.54 -0.92 -20.83
N TYR A 628 0.92 -2.05 -20.25
CA TYR A 628 2.31 -2.35 -19.88
C TYR A 628 3.07 -3.09 -20.98
N LEU A 629 4.38 -3.22 -20.81
CA LEU A 629 5.25 -3.88 -21.79
C LEU A 629 5.03 -5.42 -21.77
N GLN A 630 5.08 -6.03 -22.98
CA GLN A 630 4.88 -7.47 -23.17
C GLN A 630 6.08 -8.09 -23.89
#